data_6658128dc33df6327fffad9d9174cc34
#
_entry.id   6658128dc33df6327fffad9d9174cc34
#
_cell.length_a   1.000
_cell.length_b   1.000
_cell.length_c   1.000
_cell.angle_alpha   90.00
_cell.angle_beta   90.00
_cell.angle_gamma   90.00
#
_symmetry.space_group_name_H-M   'P 1'
#
loop_
_entity.id
_entity.type
_entity.pdbx_description
1 polymer ?
#
loop_
_entity_poly.entity_id
_entity_poly.type
_entity_poly.pdbx_seq_one_letter_code
_entity_poly.pdbx_strand_id
1 'polypeptide(L)'
;LQGELLGLNPAFARLDALAAPDGDADLAALDFSGFQVPACSLCGGILKPDVVFFGESVPHQRVQTSMCHLMQADAVLVVGSSLMVYSGYRFAQAAASVGKPIVAVNLGSTRADALLQFKVTQHCSSALAFLLQPGGAAARAHSLTG
;
A
#
# COMPACT_ATOMS: atom_id res chain seq x y z
N LEU A 1 18.86 12.57 -3.53
CA LEU A 1 18.92 11.30 -4.25
C LEU A 1 18.16 11.35 -5.57
N GLN A 2 16.87 11.73 -5.63
CA GLN A 2 16.11 11.76 -6.89
C GLN A 2 16.72 12.72 -7.92
N GLY A 3 17.08 13.95 -7.54
CA GLY A 3 17.76 14.90 -8.44
C GLY A 3 19.10 14.40 -8.94
N GLU A 4 19.85 13.69 -8.11
CA GLU A 4 21.12 13.07 -8.45
C GLU A 4 20.93 11.90 -9.45
N LEU A 5 19.94 11.04 -9.21
CA LEU A 5 19.57 9.98 -10.15
C LEU A 5 19.19 10.54 -11.53
N LEU A 6 18.38 11.59 -11.58
CA LEU A 6 18.02 12.25 -12.85
C LEU A 6 19.23 12.87 -13.55
N GLY A 7 20.15 13.48 -12.80
CA GLY A 7 21.37 14.08 -13.33
C GLY A 7 22.33 13.03 -13.91
N LEU A 8 22.47 11.89 -13.25
CA LEU A 8 23.31 10.76 -13.72
C LEU A 8 22.69 10.02 -14.91
N ASN A 9 21.35 10.08 -15.07
CA ASN A 9 20.61 9.28 -16.04
C ASN A 9 19.68 10.12 -16.92
N PRO A 10 20.17 11.16 -17.62
CA PRO A 10 19.29 12.07 -18.37
C PRO A 10 18.57 11.38 -19.54
N ALA A 11 19.12 10.32 -20.11
CA ALA A 11 18.47 9.53 -21.16
C ALA A 11 17.25 8.76 -20.61
N PHE A 12 17.33 8.23 -19.39
CA PHE A 12 16.25 7.50 -18.75
C PHE A 12 15.16 8.41 -18.18
N ALA A 13 15.49 9.66 -17.82
CA ALA A 13 14.52 10.63 -17.29
C ALA A 13 13.41 11.03 -18.29
N ARG A 14 13.57 10.71 -19.56
CA ARG A 14 12.63 11.03 -20.65
C ARG A 14 11.91 9.81 -21.21
N LEU A 15 12.08 8.64 -20.59
CA LEU A 15 11.40 7.42 -21.03
C LEU A 15 9.94 7.47 -20.61
N ASP A 16 9.05 7.46 -21.59
CA ASP A 16 7.63 7.20 -21.38
C ASP A 16 7.43 5.69 -21.42
N ALA A 17 7.12 5.09 -20.29
CA ALA A 17 6.79 3.68 -20.20
C ALA A 17 5.27 3.50 -20.26
N LEU A 18 4.82 2.50 -21.04
CA LEU A 18 3.43 2.09 -21.02
C LEU A 18 3.10 1.48 -19.65
N ALA A 19 2.00 1.96 -19.06
CA ALA A 19 1.52 1.36 -17.82
C ALA A 19 0.90 -0.02 -18.09
N ALA A 20 1.40 -1.05 -17.42
CA ALA A 20 0.78 -2.37 -17.41
C ALA A 20 -0.52 -2.36 -16.58
N PRO A 21 -1.43 -3.35 -16.78
CA PRO A 21 -2.70 -3.41 -16.06
C PRO A 21 -2.59 -3.49 -14.54
N ASP A 22 -1.46 -3.94 -14.01
CA ASP A 22 -1.12 -4.01 -12.59
C ASP A 22 -0.54 -2.70 -12.03
N GLY A 23 -0.34 -1.69 -12.89
CA GLY A 23 0.22 -0.39 -12.54
C GLY A 23 1.74 -0.31 -12.67
N ASP A 24 2.41 -1.38 -13.02
CA ASP A 24 3.84 -1.38 -13.33
C ASP A 24 4.12 -0.77 -14.71
N ALA A 25 5.35 -0.34 -14.92
CA ALA A 25 5.83 0.10 -16.22
C ALA A 25 6.33 -1.12 -17.03
N ASP A 26 5.88 -1.27 -18.27
CA ASP A 26 6.47 -2.26 -19.18
C ASP A 26 7.83 -1.77 -19.67
N LEU A 27 8.87 -2.31 -19.07
CA LEU A 27 10.26 -1.96 -19.32
C LEU A 27 11.07 -3.12 -19.94
N ALA A 28 10.40 -4.23 -20.30
CA ALA A 28 11.07 -5.46 -20.75
C ALA A 28 11.96 -5.29 -21.99
N ALA A 29 11.68 -4.31 -22.83
CA ALA A 29 12.43 -4.02 -24.06
C ALA A 29 13.57 -3.00 -23.86
N LEU A 30 13.77 -2.45 -22.65
CA LEU A 30 14.76 -1.41 -22.40
C LEU A 30 16.09 -2.00 -21.90
N ASP A 31 17.19 -1.45 -22.46
CA ASP A 31 18.53 -1.75 -21.96
C ASP A 31 18.91 -0.80 -20.83
N PHE A 32 19.08 -1.33 -19.63
CA PHE A 32 19.49 -0.60 -18.43
C PHE A 32 20.98 -0.69 -18.13
N SER A 33 21.81 -1.28 -19.00
CA SER A 33 23.25 -1.47 -18.76
C SER A 33 24.01 -0.16 -18.50
N GLY A 34 23.51 0.95 -19.03
CA GLY A 34 24.05 2.29 -18.82
C GLY A 34 23.44 3.05 -17.63
N PHE A 35 22.50 2.46 -16.88
CA PHE A 35 21.86 3.16 -15.76
C PHE A 35 22.80 3.23 -14.55
N GLN A 36 23.00 4.43 -14.01
CA GLN A 36 23.89 4.69 -12.89
C GLN A 36 23.11 4.93 -11.60
N VAL A 37 23.38 4.12 -10.57
CA VAL A 37 22.84 4.31 -9.22
C VAL A 37 23.94 4.96 -8.38
N PRO A 38 23.70 6.15 -7.76
CA PRO A 38 24.69 6.77 -6.89
C PRO A 38 24.92 5.90 -5.64
N ALA A 39 26.15 5.89 -5.17
CA ALA A 39 26.49 5.21 -3.93
C ALA A 39 25.98 6.00 -2.71
N CYS A 40 25.79 5.32 -1.57
CA CYS A 40 25.46 5.96 -0.31
C CYS A 40 26.54 7.01 0.06
N SER A 41 26.13 8.24 0.30
CA SER A 41 27.05 9.34 0.67
C SER A 41 27.74 9.15 2.01
N LEU A 42 27.22 8.27 2.88
CA LEU A 42 27.77 8.01 4.22
C LEU A 42 28.76 6.84 4.23
N CYS A 43 28.46 5.76 3.51
CA CYS A 43 29.26 4.53 3.58
C CYS A 43 29.76 4.01 2.24
N GLY A 44 29.42 4.65 1.12
CA GLY A 44 29.79 4.21 -0.24
C GLY A 44 29.08 2.94 -0.70
N GLY A 45 28.16 2.39 0.09
CA GLY A 45 27.45 1.16 -0.24
C GLY A 45 26.39 1.34 -1.33
N ILE A 46 25.94 0.23 -1.89
CA ILE A 46 24.89 0.18 -2.91
C ILE A 46 23.55 0.65 -2.31
N LEU A 47 22.87 1.55 -3.02
CA LEU A 47 21.51 1.96 -2.68
C LEU A 47 20.51 1.14 -3.48
N LYS A 48 19.44 0.71 -2.80
CA LYS A 48 18.26 0.12 -3.43
C LYS A 48 16.99 0.75 -2.84
N PRO A 49 15.85 0.76 -3.56
CA PRO A 49 14.58 1.17 -2.98
C PRO A 49 14.22 0.33 -1.75
N ASP A 50 13.65 0.96 -0.70
CA ASP A 50 13.10 0.24 0.46
C ASP A 50 11.72 -0.36 0.10
N VAL A 51 11.72 -1.24 -0.88
CA VAL A 51 10.56 -1.96 -1.41
C VAL A 51 10.79 -3.45 -1.20
N VAL A 52 9.75 -4.17 -0.82
CA VAL A 52 9.74 -5.62 -0.77
C VAL A 52 9.14 -6.11 -2.09
N PHE A 53 9.96 -6.70 -2.95
CA PHE A 53 9.51 -7.25 -4.23
C PHE A 53 8.84 -8.61 -4.05
N PHE A 54 8.11 -9.05 -5.08
CA PHE A 54 7.55 -10.40 -5.10
C PHE A 54 8.68 -11.45 -4.99
N GLY A 55 8.48 -12.45 -4.13
CA GLY A 55 9.50 -13.45 -3.79
C GLY A 55 10.40 -13.07 -2.62
N GLU A 56 10.43 -11.81 -2.19
CA GLU A 56 11.16 -11.38 -0.99
C GLU A 56 10.28 -11.52 0.27
N SER A 57 10.94 -11.65 1.42
CA SER A 57 10.26 -11.64 2.72
C SER A 57 10.17 -10.23 3.29
N VAL A 58 9.00 -9.84 3.77
CA VAL A 58 8.84 -8.59 4.53
C VAL A 58 9.68 -8.68 5.80
N PRO A 59 10.49 -7.65 6.14
CA PRO A 59 11.30 -7.66 7.35
C PRO A 59 10.46 -7.99 8.59
N HIS A 60 10.93 -8.93 9.41
CA HIS A 60 10.20 -9.47 10.55
C HIS A 60 9.74 -8.39 11.54
N GLN A 61 10.60 -7.41 11.81
CA GLN A 61 10.26 -6.29 12.70
C GLN A 61 9.09 -5.46 12.15
N ARG A 62 9.03 -5.22 10.82
CA ARG A 62 7.93 -4.49 10.18
C ARG A 62 6.60 -5.23 10.35
N VAL A 63 6.64 -6.56 10.19
CA VAL A 63 5.47 -7.42 10.42
C VAL A 63 5.02 -7.37 11.87
N GLN A 64 5.94 -7.51 12.81
CA GLN A 64 5.62 -7.46 14.25
C GLN A 64 5.01 -6.12 14.65
N THR A 65 5.61 -5.02 14.24
CA THR A 65 5.08 -3.67 14.53
C THR A 65 3.67 -3.50 13.98
N SER A 66 3.42 -3.94 12.74
CA SER A 66 2.08 -3.87 12.13
C SER A 66 1.07 -4.75 12.86
N MET A 67 1.47 -5.94 13.32
CA MET A 67 0.60 -6.80 14.14
C MET A 67 0.30 -6.19 15.52
N CYS A 68 1.27 -5.54 16.15
CA CYS A 68 1.03 -4.81 17.41
C CYS A 68 0.00 -3.69 17.22
N HIS A 69 0.11 -2.91 16.15
CA HIS A 69 -0.88 -1.86 15.83
C HIS A 69 -2.26 -2.47 15.57
N LEU A 70 -2.33 -3.59 14.83
CA LEU A 70 -3.59 -4.30 14.62
C LEU A 70 -4.24 -4.71 15.95
N MET A 71 -3.45 -5.25 16.89
CA MET A 71 -3.98 -5.69 18.18
C MET A 71 -4.48 -4.54 19.05
N GLN A 72 -3.94 -3.34 18.88
CA GLN A 72 -4.37 -2.12 19.58
C GLN A 72 -5.58 -1.44 18.92
N ALA A 73 -5.82 -1.69 17.64
CA ALA A 73 -6.93 -1.08 16.89
C ALA A 73 -8.28 -1.68 17.30
N ASP A 74 -9.35 -0.89 17.23
CA ASP A 74 -10.73 -1.34 17.49
C ASP A 74 -11.35 -2.05 16.29
N ALA A 75 -10.89 -1.70 15.08
CA ALA A 75 -11.42 -2.21 13.82
C ALA A 75 -10.36 -2.19 12.72
N VAL A 76 -10.63 -2.87 11.61
CA VAL A 76 -9.80 -2.86 10.40
C VAL A 76 -10.58 -2.31 9.23
N LEU A 77 -10.01 -1.35 8.53
CA LEU A 77 -10.53 -0.83 7.27
C LEU A 77 -9.59 -1.22 6.12
N VAL A 78 -10.11 -1.98 5.16
CA VAL A 78 -9.43 -2.35 3.92
C VAL A 78 -9.85 -1.40 2.82
N VAL A 79 -8.90 -0.73 2.18
CA VAL A 79 -9.18 0.24 1.12
C VAL A 79 -8.43 -0.14 -0.15
N GLY A 80 -9.15 -0.35 -1.25
CA GLY A 80 -8.60 -0.54 -2.60
C GLY A 80 -7.66 -1.74 -2.73
N SER A 81 -7.90 -2.80 -1.96
CA SER A 81 -7.06 -4.01 -1.99
C SER A 81 -7.90 -5.27 -2.13
N SER A 82 -7.50 -6.16 -3.03
CA SER A 82 -8.09 -7.49 -3.16
C SER A 82 -7.64 -8.46 -2.05
N LEU A 83 -6.57 -8.13 -1.31
CA LEU A 83 -5.96 -8.99 -0.30
C LEU A 83 -5.56 -10.40 -0.82
N MET A 84 -5.35 -10.57 -2.13
CA MET A 84 -4.98 -11.87 -2.71
C MET A 84 -3.62 -12.33 -2.21
N VAL A 85 -2.67 -11.40 -2.00
CA VAL A 85 -1.35 -11.69 -1.46
C VAL A 85 -1.44 -11.96 0.04
N TYR A 86 -0.85 -13.07 0.49
CA TYR A 86 -0.92 -13.50 1.89
C TYR A 86 -0.35 -12.48 2.88
N SER A 87 0.67 -11.73 2.48
CA SER A 87 1.28 -10.68 3.33
C SER A 87 0.30 -9.60 3.76
N GLY A 88 -0.74 -9.32 2.96
CA GLY A 88 -1.87 -8.44 3.34
C GLY A 88 -3.00 -9.21 4.02
N TYR A 89 -3.39 -10.36 3.46
CA TYR A 89 -4.52 -11.15 3.95
C TYR A 89 -4.36 -11.63 5.41
N ARG A 90 -3.14 -11.96 5.84
CA ARG A 90 -2.87 -12.37 7.24
C ARG A 90 -3.36 -11.38 8.30
N PHE A 91 -3.40 -10.07 7.99
CA PHE A 91 -3.91 -9.06 8.92
C PHE A 91 -5.44 -9.17 9.09
N ALA A 92 -6.16 -9.42 8.00
CA ALA A 92 -7.60 -9.68 8.08
C ALA A 92 -7.90 -10.97 8.86
N GLN A 93 -7.12 -12.04 8.65
CA GLN A 93 -7.25 -13.27 9.43
C GLN A 93 -6.98 -13.04 10.91
N ALA A 94 -5.91 -12.32 11.26
CA ALA A 94 -5.57 -12.01 12.63
C ALA A 94 -6.66 -11.17 13.32
N ALA A 95 -7.20 -10.16 12.63
CA ALA A 95 -8.31 -9.37 13.15
C ALA A 95 -9.56 -10.22 13.40
N ALA A 96 -9.93 -11.05 12.44
CA ALA A 96 -11.08 -11.96 12.57
C ALA A 96 -10.91 -12.96 13.73
N SER A 97 -9.71 -13.51 13.93
CA SER A 97 -9.42 -14.47 15.00
C SER A 97 -9.61 -13.91 16.43
N VAL A 98 -9.53 -12.59 16.58
CA VAL A 98 -9.77 -11.88 17.84
C VAL A 98 -11.07 -11.09 17.86
N GLY A 99 -11.97 -11.35 16.92
CA GLY A 99 -13.31 -10.77 16.86
C GLY A 99 -13.37 -9.28 16.50
N LYS A 100 -12.30 -8.72 15.90
CA LYS A 100 -12.32 -7.33 15.48
C LYS A 100 -13.15 -7.15 14.21
N PRO A 101 -14.00 -6.12 14.12
CA PRO A 101 -14.76 -5.83 12.92
C PRO A 101 -13.83 -5.46 11.76
N ILE A 102 -14.13 -5.98 10.58
CA ILE A 102 -13.40 -5.71 9.34
C ILE A 102 -14.37 -5.14 8.32
N VAL A 103 -14.04 -4.00 7.76
CA VAL A 103 -14.82 -3.33 6.72
C VAL A 103 -13.95 -3.12 5.50
N ALA A 104 -14.52 -3.21 4.30
CA ALA A 104 -13.79 -2.94 3.07
C ALA A 104 -14.46 -1.86 2.22
N VAL A 105 -13.65 -1.02 1.58
CA VAL A 105 -14.03 -0.17 0.46
C VAL A 105 -13.26 -0.66 -0.76
N ASN A 106 -13.92 -1.41 -1.65
CA ASN A 106 -13.28 -2.03 -2.80
C ASN A 106 -14.30 -2.36 -3.89
N LEU A 107 -13.96 -2.14 -5.16
CA LEU A 107 -14.88 -2.44 -6.28
C LEU A 107 -15.06 -3.94 -6.52
N GLY A 108 -13.95 -4.67 -6.58
CA GLY A 108 -13.95 -6.10 -6.86
C GLY A 108 -14.05 -6.96 -5.60
N SER A 109 -14.08 -8.27 -5.78
CA SER A 109 -13.99 -9.23 -4.68
C SER A 109 -12.65 -9.16 -3.97
N THR A 110 -12.66 -9.48 -2.68
CA THR A 110 -11.44 -9.60 -1.88
C THR A 110 -11.32 -11.02 -1.34
N ARG A 111 -10.11 -11.46 -1.07
CA ARG A 111 -9.86 -12.74 -0.40
C ARG A 111 -10.49 -12.80 0.99
N ALA A 112 -10.74 -11.65 1.60
CA ALA A 112 -11.31 -11.54 2.94
C ALA A 112 -12.83 -11.34 2.94
N ASP A 113 -13.55 -11.41 1.82
CA ASP A 113 -14.98 -11.11 1.74
C ASP A 113 -15.82 -11.88 2.79
N ALA A 114 -15.45 -13.13 3.09
CA ALA A 114 -16.11 -13.94 4.12
C ALA A 114 -15.83 -13.51 5.58
N LEU A 115 -14.83 -12.63 5.79
CA LEU A 115 -14.44 -12.11 7.09
C LEU A 115 -14.96 -10.69 7.33
N LEU A 116 -15.53 -10.05 6.31
CA LEU A 116 -16.00 -8.67 6.39
C LEU A 116 -17.33 -8.58 7.13
N GLN A 117 -17.46 -7.59 7.99
CA GLN A 117 -18.74 -7.21 8.58
C GLN A 117 -19.63 -6.53 7.53
N PHE A 118 -19.06 -5.66 6.70
CA PHE A 118 -19.71 -5.12 5.49
C PHE A 118 -18.66 -4.61 4.50
N LYS A 119 -19.13 -4.34 3.27
CA LYS A 119 -18.33 -3.86 2.17
C LYS A 119 -19.02 -2.75 1.41
N VAL A 120 -18.29 -1.68 1.12
CA VAL A 120 -18.72 -0.58 0.25
C VAL A 120 -18.13 -0.83 -1.14
N THR A 121 -19.00 -1.15 -2.11
CA THR A 121 -18.58 -1.42 -3.49
C THR A 121 -18.60 -0.10 -4.28
N GLN A 122 -17.61 0.75 -4.05
CA GLN A 122 -17.43 2.04 -4.69
C GLN A 122 -15.94 2.34 -4.90
N HIS A 123 -15.64 3.33 -5.77
CA HIS A 123 -14.31 3.90 -5.87
C HIS A 123 -13.88 4.48 -4.52
N CYS A 124 -12.66 4.17 -4.08
CA CYS A 124 -12.14 4.62 -2.79
C CYS A 124 -12.14 6.15 -2.65
N SER A 125 -11.77 6.86 -3.72
CA SER A 125 -11.79 8.32 -3.76
C SER A 125 -13.18 8.90 -3.54
N SER A 126 -14.23 8.29 -4.09
CA SER A 126 -15.62 8.73 -3.91
C SER A 126 -16.14 8.37 -2.52
N ALA A 127 -15.91 7.12 -2.09
CA ALA A 127 -16.41 6.64 -0.80
C ALA A 127 -15.78 7.37 0.38
N LEU A 128 -14.51 7.80 0.25
CA LEU A 128 -13.75 8.44 1.32
C LEU A 128 -13.58 9.97 1.12
N ALA A 129 -14.24 10.57 0.13
CA ALA A 129 -14.10 12.00 -0.17
C ALA A 129 -14.44 12.90 1.04
N PHE A 130 -15.32 12.43 1.93
CA PHE A 130 -15.69 13.16 3.15
C PHE A 130 -14.52 13.40 4.12
N LEU A 131 -13.48 12.57 4.06
CA LEU A 131 -12.25 12.73 4.89
C LEU A 131 -11.42 13.95 4.49
N LEU A 132 -11.58 14.41 3.24
CA LEU A 132 -10.84 15.55 2.70
C LEU A 132 -11.58 16.89 2.94
N GLN A 133 -12.81 16.87 3.46
CA GLN A 133 -13.57 18.08 3.71
C GLN A 133 -13.17 18.69 5.05
N PRO A 134 -12.91 20.02 5.13
CA PRO A 134 -12.63 20.68 6.39
C PRO A 134 -13.81 20.45 7.37
N GLY A 135 -13.56 19.81 8.50
CA GLY A 135 -14.60 19.48 9.52
C GLY A 135 -15.32 18.15 9.35
N GLY A 136 -15.04 17.37 8.30
CA GLY A 136 -15.75 16.11 8.03
C GLY A 136 -15.58 15.00 9.07
N ALA A 137 -14.47 14.97 9.80
CA ALA A 137 -14.20 13.95 10.81
C ALA A 137 -14.82 14.27 12.20
N ALA A 138 -14.95 15.54 12.55
CA ALA A 138 -15.43 15.95 13.88
C ALA A 138 -16.97 15.96 14.03
N ALA A 139 -17.72 16.11 12.93
CA ALA A 139 -19.17 16.29 12.99
C ALA A 139 -19.98 15.00 13.19
N ARG A 140 -19.41 13.82 12.99
CA ARG A 140 -20.13 12.53 13.09
C ARG A 140 -19.89 11.72 14.37
N ALA A 141 -18.92 12.09 15.19
CA ALA A 141 -18.68 11.40 16.45
C ALA A 141 -19.78 11.67 17.51
N HIS A 142 -20.57 12.73 17.35
CA HIS A 142 -21.61 13.13 18.30
C HIS A 142 -23.02 12.57 18.00
N SER A 143 -23.24 11.89 16.88
CA SER A 143 -24.59 11.39 16.52
C SER A 143 -24.81 9.89 16.77
N LEU A 144 -23.85 9.19 17.37
CA LEU A 144 -23.96 7.76 17.67
C LEU A 144 -24.21 7.46 19.16
N THR A 145 -24.40 8.49 19.99
CA THR A 145 -24.79 8.35 21.40
C THR A 145 -26.16 9.00 21.67
N GLY A 146 -27.15 8.52 20.95
CA GLY A 146 -28.56 8.86 21.19
C GLY A 146 -29.41 7.61 21.15
#